data_9c33f17db9ad07604d4e08b92a980dec
#
_entry.id   9c33f17db9ad07604d4e08b92a980dec
#
_cell.length_a   1.000
_cell.length_b   1.000
_cell.length_c   1.000
_cell.angle_alpha   90.00
_cell.angle_beta   90.00
_cell.angle_gamma   90.00
#
_symmetry.space_group_name_H-M   'P 1'
#
loop_
_entity.id
_entity.type
_entity.pdbx_description
1 polymer ?
#
loop_
_entity_poly.entity_id
_entity_poly.type
_entity_poly.pdbx_seq_one_letter_code
_entity_poly.pdbx_strand_id
1 'polypeptide(L)'
;MGFPGAYPVSGQTYSRKVDFQVLQVLSGIAQSASKFSSDIRLLSHLKEVDEPFESGQIGSSAMAYKRNPMRSERIASLSRYVICDLQNAAVTASAQWFERTLDDSANRRISIPEAFLATDGILTLYLNVIRGLTVYPKMAEKHLADELPFLATENILMYCVKEKGGDRQALHEAIRQHSVAAGKEIKLNGGRNDLLERILADPIFGLTRAELNKLVDPHAFTGMAVHQTETFLREQVAPVLNKYT
;
A
#
# COMPACT_ATOMS: atom_id res chain seq x y z
N MET A 1 29.83 28.39 7.20
CA MET A 1 28.99 27.21 6.93
C MET A 1 27.65 27.53 6.28
N GLY A 2 27.32 28.78 6.05
CA GLY A 2 26.12 29.19 5.26
C GLY A 2 24.77 29.04 5.96
N PHE A 3 24.75 28.79 7.27
CA PHE A 3 23.47 28.75 8.01
C PHE A 3 22.88 30.17 8.16
N PRO A 4 21.55 30.32 7.99
CA PRO A 4 20.89 31.65 8.04
C PRO A 4 20.79 32.24 9.45
N GLY A 5 21.10 31.47 10.50
CA GLY A 5 21.01 31.92 11.90
C GLY A 5 21.48 30.87 12.89
N ALA A 6 21.31 31.18 14.17
CA ALA A 6 21.56 30.29 15.32
C ALA A 6 20.30 30.22 16.19
N TYR A 7 20.27 29.31 17.15
CA TYR A 7 19.19 29.27 18.13
C TYR A 7 19.16 30.56 18.96
N PRO A 8 18.00 31.20 19.11
CA PRO A 8 17.90 32.50 19.83
C PRO A 8 18.35 32.38 21.29
N VAL A 9 18.10 31.25 21.91
CA VAL A 9 18.52 30.94 23.29
C VAL A 9 19.07 29.52 23.34
N SER A 10 20.27 29.39 23.84
CA SER A 10 20.88 28.09 24.16
C SER A 10 21.85 28.25 25.32
N GLY A 11 22.03 27.20 26.13
CA GLY A 11 23.05 27.13 27.16
C GLY A 11 24.33 26.47 26.68
N GLN A 12 24.91 25.61 27.50
CA GLN A 12 26.09 24.82 27.13
C GLN A 12 25.84 23.91 25.93
N THR A 13 24.61 23.43 25.76
CA THR A 13 24.18 22.59 24.64
C THR A 13 22.83 23.11 24.07
N TYR A 14 22.51 22.73 22.85
CA TYR A 14 21.17 22.91 22.30
C TYR A 14 20.17 21.98 22.99
N SER A 15 18.89 22.35 22.95
CA SER A 15 17.80 21.49 23.46
C SER A 15 17.77 20.14 22.75
N ARG A 16 17.74 19.04 23.50
CA ARG A 16 17.65 17.68 22.95
C ARG A 16 16.33 17.42 22.20
N LYS A 17 15.38 18.35 22.28
CA LYS A 17 14.18 18.37 21.43
C LYS A 17 14.52 18.43 19.94
N VAL A 18 15.67 18.99 19.56
CA VAL A 18 16.15 18.99 18.17
C VAL A 18 16.45 17.60 17.65
N ASP A 19 17.06 16.76 18.48
CA ASP A 19 17.32 15.36 18.11
C ASP A 19 16.02 14.60 17.85
N PHE A 20 15.00 14.83 18.68
CA PHE A 20 13.66 14.29 18.45
C PHE A 20 13.08 14.78 17.11
N GLN A 21 13.21 16.05 16.78
CA GLN A 21 12.71 16.58 15.50
C GLN A 21 13.40 15.93 14.29
N VAL A 22 14.72 15.70 14.39
CA VAL A 22 15.46 15.01 13.34
C VAL A 22 14.99 13.56 13.20
N LEU A 23 14.94 12.80 14.30
CA LEU A 23 14.52 11.40 14.27
C LEU A 23 13.04 11.25 13.87
N GLN A 24 12.20 12.23 14.16
CA GLN A 24 10.80 12.26 13.70
C GLN A 24 10.70 12.29 12.18
N VAL A 25 11.56 13.05 11.49
CA VAL A 25 11.61 13.06 10.03
C VAL A 25 12.02 11.71 9.48
N LEU A 26 13.09 11.11 10.05
CA LEU A 26 13.54 9.77 9.64
C LEU A 26 12.47 8.70 9.90
N SER A 27 11.79 8.77 11.04
CA SER A 27 10.65 7.91 11.35
C SER A 27 9.51 8.07 10.35
N GLY A 28 9.22 9.29 9.91
CA GLY A 28 8.21 9.54 8.86
C GLY A 28 8.56 8.88 7.53
N ILE A 29 9.82 8.96 7.12
CA ILE A 29 10.33 8.26 5.92
C ILE A 29 10.18 6.74 6.09
N ALA A 30 10.59 6.21 7.24
CA ALA A 30 10.50 4.79 7.54
C ALA A 30 9.03 4.28 7.55
N GLN A 31 8.08 5.07 8.06
CA GLN A 31 6.65 4.73 8.03
C GLN A 31 6.14 4.57 6.59
N SER A 32 6.48 5.50 5.70
CA SER A 32 6.12 5.43 4.29
C SER A 32 6.73 4.21 3.60
N ALA A 33 8.00 3.93 3.86
CA ALA A 33 8.70 2.77 3.33
C ALA A 33 8.12 1.45 3.85
N SER A 34 7.74 1.39 5.12
CA SER A 34 7.07 0.23 5.72
C SER A 34 5.72 -0.06 5.06
N LYS A 35 4.93 0.99 4.82
CA LYS A 35 3.63 0.86 4.12
C LYS A 35 3.84 0.31 2.71
N PHE A 36 4.72 0.89 1.94
CA PHE A 36 5.06 0.42 0.59
C PHE A 36 5.51 -1.05 0.60
N SER A 37 6.44 -1.41 1.51
CA SER A 37 6.94 -2.77 1.60
C SER A 37 5.86 -3.79 1.94
N SER A 38 4.87 -3.40 2.74
CA SER A 38 3.72 -4.24 3.05
C SER A 38 2.84 -4.48 1.82
N ASP A 39 2.61 -3.45 1.00
CA ASP A 39 1.86 -3.59 -0.26
C ASP A 39 2.57 -4.54 -1.22
N ILE A 40 3.89 -4.35 -1.43
CA ILE A 40 4.67 -5.26 -2.31
C ILE A 40 4.61 -6.70 -1.81
N ARG A 41 4.71 -6.95 -0.51
CA ARG A 41 4.62 -8.30 0.07
C ARG A 41 3.25 -8.94 -0.15
N LEU A 42 2.17 -8.18 0.00
CA LEU A 42 0.80 -8.65 -0.25
C LEU A 42 0.57 -8.93 -1.75
N LEU A 43 1.00 -8.03 -2.62
CA LEU A 43 0.89 -8.21 -4.06
C LEU A 43 1.75 -9.37 -4.58
N SER A 44 2.93 -9.59 -3.99
CA SER A 44 3.77 -10.77 -4.28
C SER A 44 3.11 -12.07 -3.81
N HIS A 45 2.42 -12.06 -2.66
CA HIS A 45 1.62 -13.20 -2.22
C HIS A 45 0.50 -13.53 -3.22
N LEU A 46 -0.14 -12.52 -3.79
CA LEU A 46 -1.13 -12.65 -4.85
C LEU A 46 -0.51 -12.98 -6.23
N LYS A 47 0.82 -13.00 -6.35
CA LYS A 47 1.55 -13.20 -7.61
C LYS A 47 1.28 -12.11 -8.65
N GLU A 48 0.93 -10.93 -8.21
CA GLU A 48 0.65 -9.77 -9.07
C GLU A 48 1.89 -8.93 -9.33
N VAL A 49 2.89 -9.01 -8.44
CA VAL A 49 4.19 -8.36 -8.60
C VAL A 49 5.32 -9.25 -8.10
N ASP A 50 6.52 -9.04 -8.66
CA ASP A 50 7.78 -9.57 -8.14
C ASP A 50 8.81 -8.47 -7.96
N GLU A 51 9.62 -8.57 -6.90
CA GLU A 51 10.85 -7.80 -6.77
C GLU A 51 11.87 -8.21 -7.85
N PRO A 52 12.87 -7.34 -8.15
CA PRO A 52 13.95 -7.73 -9.04
C PRO A 52 14.68 -8.98 -8.51
N PHE A 53 14.88 -9.93 -9.40
CA PHE A 53 15.57 -11.18 -9.11
C PHE A 53 16.82 -11.28 -9.97
N GLU A 54 17.97 -11.36 -9.32
CA GLU A 54 19.25 -11.42 -10.04
C GLU A 54 19.52 -12.81 -10.58
N SER A 55 20.22 -12.91 -11.72
CA SER A 55 20.47 -14.16 -12.44
C SER A 55 21.20 -15.23 -11.60
N GLY A 56 21.91 -14.84 -10.56
CA GLY A 56 22.60 -15.74 -9.62
C GLY A 56 21.90 -15.92 -8.27
N GLN A 57 20.76 -15.30 -8.08
CA GLN A 57 20.07 -15.31 -6.79
C GLN A 57 19.33 -16.63 -6.58
N ILE A 58 19.56 -17.30 -5.44
CA ILE A 58 18.84 -18.50 -5.03
C ILE A 58 17.68 -18.07 -4.13
N GLY A 59 16.45 -18.30 -4.59
CA GLY A 59 15.24 -17.97 -3.85
C GLY A 59 14.95 -18.93 -2.69
N SER A 60 15.29 -20.20 -2.85
CA SER A 60 15.14 -21.25 -1.83
C SER A 60 16.01 -22.46 -2.22
N SER A 61 16.68 -23.07 -1.26
CA SER A 61 17.44 -24.31 -1.47
C SER A 61 16.53 -25.52 -1.76
N ALA A 62 15.29 -25.51 -1.29
CA ALA A 62 14.36 -26.62 -1.44
C ALA A 62 13.37 -26.45 -2.61
N MET A 63 13.06 -25.22 -2.98
CA MET A 63 12.09 -24.90 -4.03
C MET A 63 12.69 -23.85 -4.98
N ALA A 64 13.34 -24.29 -6.05
CA ALA A 64 14.11 -23.44 -6.96
C ALA A 64 13.27 -22.33 -7.64
N TYR A 65 11.97 -22.53 -7.82
CA TYR A 65 11.06 -21.53 -8.40
C TYR A 65 10.54 -20.48 -7.40
N LYS A 66 10.74 -20.70 -6.09
CA LYS A 66 10.21 -19.85 -5.05
C LYS A 66 10.92 -18.49 -5.05
N ARG A 67 10.14 -17.43 -5.19
CA ARG A 67 10.59 -16.05 -5.07
C ARG A 67 9.90 -15.42 -3.87
N ASN A 68 10.70 -14.89 -2.95
CA ASN A 68 10.20 -14.18 -1.78
C ASN A 68 10.56 -12.69 -1.92
N PRO A 69 9.70 -11.77 -1.47
CA PRO A 69 9.97 -10.34 -1.47
C PRO A 69 10.93 -9.95 -0.34
N MET A 70 12.17 -10.51 -0.37
CA MET A 70 13.16 -10.39 0.71
C MET A 70 13.62 -8.97 0.95
N ARG A 71 13.68 -8.13 -0.11
CA ARG A 71 14.07 -6.72 0.02
C ARG A 71 12.98 -5.93 0.74
N SER A 72 11.73 -6.15 0.39
CA SER A 72 10.58 -5.54 1.10
C SER A 72 10.47 -6.05 2.54
N GLU A 73 10.76 -7.32 2.81
CA GLU A 73 10.83 -7.84 4.19
C GLU A 73 11.92 -7.12 5.01
N ARG A 74 13.07 -6.86 4.40
CA ARG A 74 14.16 -6.11 5.04
C ARG A 74 13.81 -4.64 5.24
N ILE A 75 13.17 -3.98 4.25
CA ILE A 75 12.63 -2.63 4.40
C ILE A 75 11.69 -2.56 5.61
N ALA A 76 10.72 -3.47 5.71
CA ALA A 76 9.78 -3.52 6.82
C ALA A 76 10.48 -3.70 8.18
N SER A 77 11.50 -4.55 8.22
CA SER A 77 12.29 -4.82 9.44
C SER A 77 13.07 -3.59 9.90
N LEU A 78 13.85 -2.96 9.01
CA LEU A 78 14.61 -1.76 9.30
C LEU A 78 13.69 -0.58 9.65
N SER A 79 12.56 -0.46 8.97
CA SER A 79 11.58 0.60 9.26
C SER A 79 11.04 0.52 10.68
N ARG A 80 10.73 -0.69 11.18
CA ARG A 80 10.33 -0.85 12.59
C ARG A 80 11.40 -0.37 13.55
N TYR A 81 12.67 -0.67 13.24
CA TYR A 81 13.79 -0.21 14.07
C TYR A 81 13.80 1.33 14.15
N VAL A 82 13.78 2.03 13.02
CA VAL A 82 13.80 3.50 12.96
C VAL A 82 12.58 4.12 13.65
N ILE A 83 11.40 3.53 13.46
CA ILE A 83 10.16 4.01 14.10
C ILE A 83 10.24 3.89 15.63
N CYS A 84 10.75 2.77 16.13
CA CYS A 84 10.92 2.56 17.56
C CYS A 84 12.04 3.42 18.16
N ASP A 85 13.11 3.64 17.41
CA ASP A 85 14.27 4.43 17.85
C ASP A 85 13.93 5.89 18.14
N LEU A 86 12.89 6.45 17.52
CA LEU A 86 12.36 7.78 17.83
C LEU A 86 12.10 7.99 19.33
N GLN A 87 11.74 6.93 20.06
CA GLN A 87 11.46 7.01 21.50
C GLN A 87 12.71 7.35 22.30
N ASN A 88 13.90 6.95 21.86
CA ASN A 88 15.16 7.32 22.51
C ASN A 88 15.31 8.84 22.59
N ALA A 89 15.09 9.54 21.48
CA ALA A 89 15.19 11.00 21.46
C ALA A 89 14.08 11.69 22.25
N ALA A 90 12.85 11.12 22.25
CA ALA A 90 11.74 11.65 23.02
C ALA A 90 12.02 11.59 24.53
N VAL A 91 12.46 10.43 25.01
CA VAL A 91 12.79 10.22 26.42
C VAL A 91 14.01 11.08 26.83
N THR A 92 15.07 11.10 26.04
CA THR A 92 16.25 11.93 26.27
C THR A 92 15.90 13.42 26.38
N ALA A 93 15.04 13.92 25.49
CA ALA A 93 14.60 15.32 25.52
C ALA A 93 13.77 15.62 26.78
N SER A 94 12.92 14.71 27.22
CA SER A 94 12.07 14.89 28.40
C SER A 94 12.83 14.81 29.74
N ALA A 95 13.95 14.08 29.76
CA ALA A 95 14.79 13.87 30.96
C ALA A 95 15.94 14.89 31.08
N GLN A 96 16.08 15.82 30.15
CA GLN A 96 17.15 16.83 30.17
C GLN A 96 17.04 17.73 31.42
N TRP A 97 18.08 17.76 32.24
CA TRP A 97 18.16 18.63 33.42
C TRP A 97 18.67 20.01 33.02
N PHE A 98 18.00 21.07 33.44
CA PHE A 98 18.45 22.45 33.23
C PHE A 98 19.03 22.64 31.81
N GLU A 99 20.34 22.82 31.72
CA GLU A 99 21.05 22.95 30.45
C GLU A 99 21.47 21.61 29.86
N ARG A 100 21.87 20.64 30.70
CA ARG A 100 22.42 19.34 30.29
C ARG A 100 22.49 18.35 31.44
N THR A 101 22.30 17.06 31.09
CA THR A 101 22.83 15.90 31.83
C THR A 101 23.77 15.12 30.92
N LEU A 102 24.69 14.33 31.47
CA LEU A 102 25.63 13.52 30.69
C LEU A 102 25.02 12.19 30.22
N ASP A 103 23.90 11.78 30.79
CA ASP A 103 23.16 10.55 30.44
C ASP A 103 22.66 10.53 28.97
N ASP A 104 22.51 11.68 28.37
CA ASP A 104 22.15 11.79 26.95
C ASP A 104 23.24 11.26 26.00
N SER A 105 24.50 11.36 26.43
CA SER A 105 25.66 11.24 25.55
C SER A 105 25.77 9.84 24.89
N ALA A 106 25.69 8.77 25.67
CA ALA A 106 25.82 7.41 25.15
C ALA A 106 24.62 7.02 24.27
N ASN A 107 23.41 7.31 24.71
CA ASN A 107 22.18 7.00 23.96
C ASN A 107 22.17 7.68 22.58
N ARG A 108 22.46 8.98 22.52
CA ARG A 108 22.47 9.75 21.27
C ARG A 108 23.51 9.27 20.26
N ARG A 109 24.66 8.77 20.73
CA ARG A 109 25.71 8.24 19.85
C ARG A 109 25.35 6.92 19.19
N ILE A 110 24.33 6.24 19.70
CA ILE A 110 23.79 5.01 19.12
C ILE A 110 22.56 5.37 18.28
N SER A 111 21.55 5.97 18.90
CA SER A 111 20.24 6.20 18.27
C SER A 111 20.33 7.07 17.01
N ILE A 112 21.04 8.20 17.07
CA ILE A 112 21.08 9.13 15.91
C ILE A 112 21.83 8.51 14.71
N PRO A 113 23.08 8.04 14.83
CA PRO A 113 23.78 7.43 13.70
C PRO A 113 23.06 6.22 13.12
N GLU A 114 22.54 5.35 13.97
CA GLU A 114 21.85 4.13 13.53
C GLU A 114 20.55 4.43 12.80
N ALA A 115 19.79 5.44 13.24
CA ALA A 115 18.61 5.88 12.53
C ALA A 115 18.92 6.37 11.10
N PHE A 116 20.00 7.14 10.94
CA PHE A 116 20.46 7.58 9.61
C PHE A 116 20.93 6.42 8.76
N LEU A 117 21.78 5.53 9.29
CA LEU A 117 22.28 4.37 8.56
C LEU A 117 21.15 3.41 8.15
N ALA A 118 20.20 3.16 9.06
CA ALA A 118 19.05 2.31 8.76
C ALA A 118 18.15 2.95 7.69
N THR A 119 17.92 4.26 7.77
CA THR A 119 17.13 5.00 6.78
C THR A 119 17.79 4.99 5.41
N ASP A 120 19.10 5.17 5.33
CA ASP A 120 19.87 5.07 4.09
C ASP A 120 19.75 3.66 3.47
N GLY A 121 19.91 2.63 4.29
CA GLY A 121 19.70 1.24 3.89
C GLY A 121 18.27 0.98 3.37
N ILE A 122 17.25 1.54 4.02
CA ILE A 122 15.85 1.48 3.59
C ILE A 122 15.69 2.10 2.21
N LEU A 123 16.20 3.33 2.01
CA LEU A 123 16.07 4.06 0.74
C LEU A 123 16.81 3.37 -0.40
N THR A 124 17.99 2.81 -0.13
CA THR A 124 18.76 2.03 -1.10
C THR A 124 17.98 0.78 -1.56
N LEU A 125 17.41 0.04 -0.61
CA LEU A 125 16.58 -1.12 -0.94
C LEU A 125 15.30 -0.71 -1.68
N TYR A 126 14.68 0.38 -1.26
CA TYR A 126 13.46 0.92 -1.89
C TYR A 126 13.72 1.24 -3.36
N LEU A 127 14.79 1.97 -3.66
CA LEU A 127 15.19 2.29 -5.03
C LEU A 127 15.49 1.03 -5.86
N ASN A 128 16.11 0.03 -5.26
CA ASN A 128 16.36 -1.23 -5.94
C ASN A 128 15.04 -1.95 -6.30
N VAL A 129 14.11 -2.02 -5.36
CA VAL A 129 12.80 -2.66 -5.60
C VAL A 129 12.04 -1.96 -6.73
N ILE A 130 11.87 -0.63 -6.67
CA ILE A 130 11.06 0.10 -7.66
C ILE A 130 11.67 0.10 -9.06
N ARG A 131 13.01 0.10 -9.17
CA ARG A 131 13.69 0.07 -10.47
C ARG A 131 13.58 -1.25 -11.22
N GLY A 132 13.37 -2.34 -10.49
CA GLY A 132 13.30 -3.69 -11.06
C GLY A 132 11.99 -4.41 -10.82
N LEU A 133 10.96 -3.70 -10.35
CA LEU A 133 9.65 -4.28 -10.06
C LEU A 133 9.02 -4.83 -11.36
N THR A 134 8.61 -6.08 -11.31
CA THR A 134 7.85 -6.72 -12.39
C THR A 134 6.38 -6.79 -11.97
N VAL A 135 5.49 -6.28 -12.83
CA VAL A 135 4.04 -6.34 -12.64
C VAL A 135 3.45 -7.39 -13.58
N TYR A 136 2.51 -8.19 -13.09
CA TYR A 136 1.81 -9.22 -13.86
C TYR A 136 0.32 -8.86 -14.05
N PRO A 137 -0.02 -8.04 -15.06
CA PRO A 137 -1.41 -7.58 -15.27
C PRO A 137 -2.41 -8.72 -15.42
N LYS A 138 -2.00 -9.84 -16.03
CA LYS A 138 -2.87 -11.01 -16.20
C LYS A 138 -3.25 -11.69 -14.88
N MET A 139 -2.42 -11.59 -13.86
CA MET A 139 -2.77 -12.08 -12.53
C MET A 139 -3.78 -11.16 -11.86
N ALA A 140 -3.58 -9.83 -11.96
CA ALA A 140 -4.55 -8.87 -11.46
C ALA A 140 -5.91 -9.00 -12.16
N GLU A 141 -5.92 -9.14 -13.51
CA GLU A 141 -7.14 -9.41 -14.28
C GLU A 141 -7.87 -10.67 -13.79
N LYS A 142 -7.12 -11.74 -13.51
CA LYS A 142 -7.69 -13.00 -13.01
C LYS A 142 -8.38 -12.80 -11.66
N HIS A 143 -7.69 -12.19 -10.69
CA HIS A 143 -8.26 -11.95 -9.36
C HIS A 143 -9.45 -11.00 -9.41
N LEU A 144 -9.37 -9.96 -10.25
CA LEU A 144 -10.49 -9.05 -10.47
C LEU A 144 -11.70 -9.78 -11.06
N ALA A 145 -11.50 -10.68 -12.02
CA ALA A 145 -12.58 -11.45 -12.63
C ALA A 145 -13.33 -12.35 -11.62
N ASP A 146 -12.64 -12.81 -10.58
CA ASP A 146 -13.26 -13.63 -9.53
C ASP A 146 -14.15 -12.78 -8.59
N GLU A 147 -13.82 -11.50 -8.36
CA GLU A 147 -14.52 -10.61 -7.42
C GLU A 147 -15.50 -9.63 -8.12
N LEU A 148 -15.23 -9.28 -9.37
CA LEU A 148 -16.00 -8.30 -10.14
C LEU A 148 -17.50 -8.58 -10.19
N PRO A 149 -17.98 -9.83 -10.30
CA PRO A 149 -19.41 -10.13 -10.26
C PRO A 149 -20.11 -9.60 -9.00
N PHE A 150 -19.46 -9.69 -7.84
CA PHE A 150 -19.99 -9.17 -6.58
C PHE A 150 -19.92 -7.64 -6.52
N LEU A 151 -18.83 -7.06 -6.99
CA LEU A 151 -18.65 -5.60 -7.02
C LEU A 151 -19.66 -4.91 -7.94
N ALA A 152 -20.03 -5.57 -9.05
CA ALA A 152 -20.96 -5.03 -10.05
C ALA A 152 -22.43 -5.07 -9.64
N THR A 153 -22.78 -5.72 -8.53
CA THR A 153 -24.17 -5.92 -8.12
C THR A 153 -24.95 -4.63 -7.93
N GLU A 154 -24.32 -3.57 -7.41
CA GLU A 154 -24.95 -2.26 -7.27
C GLU A 154 -25.25 -1.62 -8.63
N ASN A 155 -24.30 -1.67 -9.56
CA ASN A 155 -24.50 -1.14 -10.92
C ASN A 155 -25.63 -1.88 -11.64
N ILE A 156 -25.69 -3.21 -11.46
CA ILE A 156 -26.77 -4.04 -12.01
C ILE A 156 -28.11 -3.63 -11.42
N LEU A 157 -28.19 -3.50 -10.11
CA LEU A 157 -29.40 -3.06 -9.39
C LEU A 157 -29.89 -1.71 -9.91
N MET A 158 -28.99 -0.73 -9.93
CA MET A 158 -29.32 0.64 -10.33
C MET A 158 -29.77 0.71 -11.80
N TYR A 159 -29.12 -0.04 -12.68
CA TYR A 159 -29.52 -0.14 -14.08
C TYR A 159 -30.92 -0.75 -14.23
N CYS A 160 -31.20 -1.85 -13.57
CA CYS A 160 -32.51 -2.51 -13.64
C CYS A 160 -33.63 -1.62 -13.09
N VAL A 161 -33.38 -0.87 -12.02
CA VAL A 161 -34.36 0.09 -11.51
C VAL A 161 -34.62 1.21 -12.51
N LYS A 162 -33.55 1.83 -13.03
CA LYS A 162 -33.63 3.02 -13.87
C LYS A 162 -34.11 2.72 -15.27
N GLU A 163 -33.56 1.71 -15.92
CA GLU A 163 -33.76 1.45 -17.35
C GLU A 163 -34.84 0.38 -17.63
N LYS A 164 -35.10 -0.50 -16.63
CA LYS A 164 -36.13 -1.57 -16.78
C LYS A 164 -37.36 -1.31 -15.92
N GLY A 165 -37.38 -0.29 -15.05
CA GLY A 165 -38.50 0.00 -14.15
C GLY A 165 -38.74 -1.03 -13.07
N GLY A 166 -37.73 -1.81 -12.72
CA GLY A 166 -37.83 -2.86 -11.71
C GLY A 166 -37.99 -2.34 -10.28
N ASP A 167 -38.67 -3.10 -9.43
CA ASP A 167 -38.77 -2.80 -8.01
C ASP A 167 -37.44 -2.99 -7.29
N ARG A 168 -36.94 -1.92 -6.64
CA ARG A 168 -35.63 -1.90 -6.02
C ARG A 168 -35.47 -2.95 -4.92
N GLN A 169 -36.54 -3.18 -4.12
CA GLN A 169 -36.48 -4.10 -3.00
C GLN A 169 -36.46 -5.55 -3.48
N ALA A 170 -37.32 -5.88 -4.45
CA ALA A 170 -37.38 -7.20 -5.06
C ALA A 170 -36.07 -7.56 -5.77
N LEU A 171 -35.51 -6.62 -6.55
CA LEU A 171 -34.21 -6.79 -7.21
C LEU A 171 -33.05 -6.98 -6.23
N HIS A 172 -33.03 -6.18 -5.15
CA HIS A 172 -31.99 -6.31 -4.11
C HIS A 172 -32.05 -7.67 -3.41
N GLU A 173 -33.28 -8.14 -3.09
CA GLU A 173 -33.43 -9.46 -2.47
C GLU A 173 -33.02 -10.60 -3.42
N ALA A 174 -33.35 -10.51 -4.70
CA ALA A 174 -32.90 -11.47 -5.70
C ALA A 174 -31.36 -11.49 -5.83
N ILE A 175 -30.73 -10.32 -5.89
CA ILE A 175 -29.26 -10.21 -5.89
C ILE A 175 -28.65 -10.84 -4.63
N ARG A 176 -29.24 -10.56 -3.46
CA ARG A 176 -28.76 -11.14 -2.19
C ARG A 176 -28.81 -12.67 -2.23
N GLN A 177 -29.92 -13.25 -2.69
CA GLN A 177 -30.09 -14.71 -2.79
C GLN A 177 -29.07 -15.33 -3.75
N HIS A 178 -28.92 -14.75 -4.96
CA HIS A 178 -27.94 -15.21 -5.95
C HIS A 178 -26.50 -15.07 -5.45
N SER A 179 -26.17 -13.95 -4.79
CA SER A 179 -24.83 -13.72 -4.24
C SER A 179 -24.48 -14.72 -3.13
N VAL A 180 -25.44 -15.03 -2.25
CA VAL A 180 -25.24 -16.05 -1.20
C VAL A 180 -25.05 -17.44 -1.83
N ALA A 181 -25.82 -17.77 -2.86
CA ALA A 181 -25.69 -19.06 -3.55
C ALA A 181 -24.36 -19.19 -4.29
N ALA A 182 -23.92 -18.14 -5.03
CA ALA A 182 -22.63 -18.12 -5.69
C ALA A 182 -21.46 -18.18 -4.69
N GLY A 183 -21.58 -17.42 -3.57
CA GLY A 183 -20.58 -17.46 -2.50
C GLY A 183 -20.46 -18.83 -1.83
N LYS A 184 -21.55 -19.59 -1.69
CA LYS A 184 -21.52 -20.97 -1.21
C LYS A 184 -20.84 -21.90 -2.22
N GLU A 185 -21.14 -21.75 -3.52
CA GLU A 185 -20.49 -22.54 -4.56
C GLU A 185 -18.98 -22.35 -4.53
N ILE A 186 -18.49 -21.12 -4.44
CA ILE A 186 -17.06 -20.82 -4.34
C ILE A 186 -16.45 -21.43 -3.07
N LYS A 187 -17.06 -21.17 -1.90
CA LYS A 187 -16.43 -21.47 -0.61
C LYS A 187 -16.54 -22.92 -0.18
N LEU A 188 -17.64 -23.60 -0.51
CA LEU A 188 -17.88 -24.98 -0.10
C LEU A 188 -17.41 -25.99 -1.17
N ASN A 189 -17.57 -25.65 -2.45
CA ASN A 189 -17.33 -26.57 -3.55
C ASN A 189 -16.05 -26.26 -4.34
N GLY A 190 -15.39 -25.10 -4.07
CA GLY A 190 -14.27 -24.64 -4.89
C GLY A 190 -14.66 -24.30 -6.32
N GLY A 191 -15.95 -24.04 -6.56
CA GLY A 191 -16.50 -23.72 -7.86
C GLY A 191 -16.16 -22.32 -8.36
N ARG A 192 -16.56 -22.01 -9.57
CA ARG A 192 -16.41 -20.67 -10.13
C ARG A 192 -17.50 -19.73 -9.62
N ASN A 193 -17.22 -18.43 -9.66
CA ASN A 193 -18.22 -17.41 -9.41
C ASN A 193 -19.24 -17.40 -10.58
N ASP A 194 -20.42 -17.94 -10.33
CA ASP A 194 -21.52 -18.06 -11.32
C ASP A 194 -22.61 -17.00 -11.11
N LEU A 195 -22.34 -15.95 -10.32
CA LEU A 195 -23.33 -14.93 -9.98
C LEU A 195 -23.94 -14.25 -11.21
N LEU A 196 -23.14 -13.90 -12.20
CA LEU A 196 -23.62 -13.23 -13.40
C LEU A 196 -24.53 -14.12 -14.23
N GLU A 197 -24.25 -15.41 -14.29
CA GLU A 197 -25.09 -16.43 -14.97
C GLU A 197 -26.43 -16.56 -14.26
N ARG A 198 -26.44 -16.56 -12.94
CA ARG A 198 -27.67 -16.61 -12.11
C ARG A 198 -28.53 -15.37 -12.34
N ILE A 199 -27.93 -14.19 -12.33
CA ILE A 199 -28.62 -12.92 -12.58
C ILE A 199 -29.19 -12.90 -14.01
N LEU A 200 -28.43 -13.35 -15.00
CA LEU A 200 -28.89 -13.37 -16.40
C LEU A 200 -30.04 -14.35 -16.61
N ALA A 201 -30.05 -15.47 -15.89
CA ALA A 201 -31.09 -16.50 -15.98
C ALA A 201 -32.40 -16.10 -15.25
N ASP A 202 -32.35 -15.14 -14.35
CA ASP A 202 -33.51 -14.71 -13.56
C ASP A 202 -34.31 -13.63 -14.32
N PRO A 203 -35.56 -13.91 -14.70
CA PRO A 203 -36.39 -12.98 -15.47
C PRO A 203 -36.67 -11.64 -14.78
N ILE A 204 -36.53 -11.56 -13.45
CA ILE A 204 -36.77 -10.32 -12.68
C ILE A 204 -35.86 -9.18 -13.11
N PHE A 205 -34.67 -9.49 -13.61
CA PHE A 205 -33.70 -8.49 -14.08
C PHE A 205 -33.95 -8.02 -15.50
N GLY A 206 -34.54 -8.87 -16.34
CA GLY A 206 -34.81 -8.55 -17.76
C GLY A 206 -33.55 -8.12 -18.55
N LEU A 207 -32.38 -8.64 -18.17
CA LEU A 207 -31.09 -8.27 -18.76
C LEU A 207 -30.72 -9.16 -19.93
N THR A 208 -30.15 -8.56 -20.94
CA THR A 208 -29.46 -9.27 -22.03
C THR A 208 -27.96 -9.45 -21.64
N ARG A 209 -27.30 -10.44 -22.26
CA ARG A 209 -25.86 -10.65 -22.11
C ARG A 209 -25.04 -9.39 -22.48
N ALA A 210 -25.46 -8.66 -23.51
CA ALA A 210 -24.78 -7.45 -23.96
C ALA A 210 -24.86 -6.31 -22.92
N GLU A 211 -26.04 -6.13 -22.30
CA GLU A 211 -26.22 -5.16 -21.22
C GLU A 211 -25.40 -5.54 -20.00
N LEU A 212 -25.44 -6.80 -19.57
CA LEU A 212 -24.70 -7.28 -18.43
C LEU A 212 -23.18 -7.08 -18.63
N ASN A 213 -22.64 -7.41 -19.79
CA ASN A 213 -21.22 -7.22 -20.08
C ASN A 213 -20.78 -5.76 -19.98
N LYS A 214 -21.64 -4.79 -20.32
CA LYS A 214 -21.34 -3.36 -20.13
C LYS A 214 -21.33 -2.95 -18.67
N LEU A 215 -22.20 -3.55 -17.85
CA LEU A 215 -22.32 -3.23 -16.42
C LEU A 215 -21.16 -3.78 -15.60
N VAL A 216 -20.47 -4.81 -16.09
CA VAL A 216 -19.33 -5.45 -15.43
C VAL A 216 -17.99 -5.11 -16.10
N ASP A 217 -17.93 -4.04 -16.90
CA ASP A 217 -16.65 -3.57 -17.45
C ASP A 217 -15.74 -3.07 -16.32
N PRO A 218 -14.58 -3.68 -16.05
CA PRO A 218 -13.70 -3.28 -14.97
C PRO A 218 -13.22 -1.83 -15.08
N HIS A 219 -13.12 -1.29 -16.28
CA HIS A 219 -12.69 0.09 -16.49
C HIS A 219 -13.71 1.11 -15.95
N ALA A 220 -14.98 0.73 -15.79
CA ALA A 220 -16.00 1.58 -15.20
C ALA A 220 -15.88 1.72 -13.68
N PHE A 221 -15.05 0.90 -13.02
CA PHE A 221 -14.89 0.88 -11.55
C PHE A 221 -13.65 1.63 -11.04
N THR A 222 -12.86 2.24 -11.91
CA THR A 222 -11.64 2.96 -11.53
C THR A 222 -11.92 4.30 -10.82
N GLY A 223 -13.11 4.85 -10.97
CA GLY A 223 -13.47 6.15 -10.39
C GLY A 223 -12.48 7.24 -10.76
N MET A 224 -11.98 7.95 -9.75
CA MET A 224 -11.01 9.04 -9.91
C MET A 224 -9.55 8.59 -9.79
N ALA A 225 -9.27 7.30 -9.62
CA ALA A 225 -7.91 6.81 -9.31
C ALA A 225 -6.86 7.25 -10.33
N VAL A 226 -7.15 7.09 -11.62
CA VAL A 226 -6.23 7.49 -12.72
C VAL A 226 -6.01 9.00 -12.68
N HIS A 227 -7.09 9.79 -12.66
CA HIS A 227 -7.02 11.25 -12.65
C HIS A 227 -6.26 11.79 -11.44
N GLN A 228 -6.51 11.26 -10.25
CA GLN A 228 -5.82 11.66 -9.03
C GLN A 228 -4.32 11.34 -9.10
N THR A 229 -3.96 10.18 -9.61
CA THR A 229 -2.56 9.78 -9.77
C THR A 229 -1.83 10.71 -10.74
N GLU A 230 -2.38 10.95 -11.92
CA GLU A 230 -1.78 11.84 -12.93
C GLU A 230 -1.65 13.27 -12.41
N THR A 231 -2.68 13.77 -11.75
CA THR A 231 -2.67 15.11 -11.15
C THR A 231 -1.60 15.23 -10.06
N PHE A 232 -1.50 14.24 -9.17
CA PHE A 232 -0.48 14.22 -8.13
C PHE A 232 0.94 14.19 -8.71
N LEU A 233 1.18 13.35 -9.72
CA LEU A 233 2.49 13.29 -10.38
C LEU A 233 2.86 14.62 -11.04
N ARG A 234 1.91 15.25 -11.73
CA ARG A 234 2.14 16.53 -12.41
C ARG A 234 2.33 17.71 -11.44
N GLU A 235 1.49 17.80 -10.41
CA GLU A 235 1.37 19.00 -9.59
C GLU A 235 2.20 18.95 -8.30
N GLN A 236 2.48 17.75 -7.80
CA GLN A 236 3.22 17.58 -6.55
C GLN A 236 4.61 16.97 -6.77
N VAL A 237 4.72 15.93 -7.58
CA VAL A 237 5.98 15.19 -7.75
C VAL A 237 6.94 15.90 -8.72
N ALA A 238 6.46 16.28 -9.90
CA ALA A 238 7.32 16.90 -10.92
C ALA A 238 8.00 18.20 -10.45
N PRO A 239 7.33 19.12 -9.73
CA PRO A 239 7.99 20.32 -9.22
C PRO A 239 9.11 20.01 -8.20
N VAL A 240 8.94 18.97 -7.39
CA VAL A 240 9.98 18.54 -6.43
C VAL A 240 11.18 17.98 -7.17
N LEU A 241 10.96 17.05 -8.12
CA LEU A 241 12.05 16.48 -8.91
C LEU A 241 12.83 17.55 -9.66
N ASN A 242 12.14 18.49 -10.33
CA ASN A 242 12.78 19.57 -11.08
C ASN A 242 13.62 20.54 -10.20
N LYS A 243 13.36 20.57 -8.90
CA LYS A 243 14.13 21.39 -7.96
C LYS A 243 15.46 20.73 -7.58
N TYR A 244 15.58 19.43 -7.67
CA TYR A 244 16.73 18.66 -7.20
C TYR A 244 17.49 17.90 -8.32
N THR A 245 17.03 18.00 -9.55
CA THR A 245 17.76 17.61 -10.77
C THR A 245 18.42 18.80 -11.42
#